data_bd3bacb6843c6e3298893305b4381d7d
#
_entry.id   bd3bacb6843c6e3298893305b4381d7d
#
_cell.length_a   1.000
_cell.length_b   1.000
_cell.length_c   1.000
_cell.angle_alpha   90.00
_cell.angle_beta   90.00
_cell.angle_gamma   90.00
#
_symmetry.space_group_name_H-M   'P 1'
#
loop_
_entity.id
_entity.type
_entity.pdbx_description
1 polymer ?
#
loop_
_entity_poly.entity_id
_entity_poly.type
_entity_poly.pdbx_seq_one_letter_code
_entity_poly.pdbx_strand_id
1 'polypeptide(L)'
;MIAVACATEEAVEEVAVEEEHDHSDESTLDEVKERGFLKCGISTGATGFSEQADDGSFGGFDVDFCYAVAAAVFGDYSKVEFKQLTSAERFTSLAAGEVDVLFRNTTWTQSRDTELGNDFGPTTYFDGQQLLGRKADGITESSTLADIDGLRVCTNAGTTTEKNITEGAGLAGATIELVT
;
A
#
# COMPACT_ATOMS: atom_id res chain seq x y z
N MET A 1 -79.09 2.92 30.19
CA MET A 1 -78.58 1.72 29.51
C MET A 1 -77.10 1.97 29.23
N ILE A 2 -76.27 1.35 30.05
CA ILE A 2 -74.79 1.51 29.93
C ILE A 2 -74.29 0.24 29.33
N ALA A 3 -73.63 0.36 28.14
CA ALA A 3 -72.98 -0.74 27.51
C ALA A 3 -71.50 -0.75 27.93
N VAL A 4 -71.07 -1.81 28.59
CA VAL A 4 -69.67 -2.11 28.91
C VAL A 4 -69.06 -2.85 27.73
N ALA A 5 -68.01 -2.29 27.11
CA ALA A 5 -67.21 -2.97 26.13
C ALA A 5 -66.02 -3.63 26.86
N CYS A 6 -65.93 -4.95 26.74
CA CYS A 6 -64.78 -5.73 27.15
C CYS A 6 -63.62 -5.47 26.14
N ALA A 7 -62.51 -5.00 26.66
CA ALA A 7 -61.25 -5.02 25.92
C ALA A 7 -60.59 -6.41 26.05
N THR A 8 -60.29 -7.05 24.96
CA THR A 8 -59.48 -8.24 24.89
C THR A 8 -58.00 -7.83 24.87
N GLU A 9 -57.26 -8.28 25.86
CA GLU A 9 -55.77 -8.23 25.85
C GLU A 9 -55.26 -9.14 24.74
N GLU A 10 -54.74 -8.54 23.69
CA GLU A 10 -53.87 -9.25 22.72
C GLU A 10 -52.47 -9.35 23.32
N ALA A 11 -52.04 -10.61 23.50
CA ALA A 11 -50.67 -10.89 23.88
C ALA A 11 -49.73 -10.45 22.75
N VAL A 12 -48.84 -9.49 23.04
CA VAL A 12 -47.75 -9.10 22.16
C VAL A 12 -46.72 -10.19 22.27
N GLU A 13 -46.62 -11.00 21.20
CA GLU A 13 -45.56 -11.96 20.98
C GLU A 13 -44.27 -11.18 20.71
N GLU A 14 -43.35 -11.21 21.67
CA GLU A 14 -42.03 -10.59 21.58
C GLU A 14 -41.23 -11.40 20.56
N VAL A 15 -41.21 -10.92 19.30
CA VAL A 15 -40.35 -11.46 18.25
C VAL A 15 -38.92 -11.08 18.63
N ALA A 16 -38.15 -12.06 19.09
CA ALA A 16 -36.71 -11.93 19.21
C ALA A 16 -36.15 -11.65 17.83
N VAL A 17 -35.74 -10.43 17.58
CA VAL A 17 -34.92 -10.08 16.42
C VAL A 17 -33.55 -10.69 16.70
N GLU A 18 -33.27 -11.80 16.07
CA GLU A 18 -31.88 -12.26 15.94
C GLU A 18 -31.14 -11.17 15.16
N GLU A 19 -30.30 -10.43 15.85
CA GLU A 19 -29.31 -9.56 15.19
C GLU A 19 -28.40 -10.46 14.36
N GLU A 20 -28.68 -10.51 13.05
CA GLU A 20 -27.68 -11.00 12.10
C GLU A 20 -26.47 -10.07 12.26
N HIS A 21 -25.42 -10.56 12.91
CA HIS A 21 -24.11 -9.94 12.86
C HIS A 21 -23.67 -9.91 11.41
N ASP A 22 -23.83 -8.75 10.77
CA ASP A 22 -23.26 -8.46 9.48
C ASP A 22 -21.73 -8.47 9.63
N HIS A 23 -21.09 -9.51 9.12
CA HIS A 23 -19.63 -9.68 9.10
C HIS A 23 -18.91 -8.61 8.27
N SER A 24 -19.60 -7.54 7.84
CA SER A 24 -19.04 -6.41 7.11
C SER A 24 -18.28 -5.39 7.98
N ASP A 25 -18.30 -5.53 9.32
CA ASP A 25 -17.68 -4.59 10.27
C ASP A 25 -16.40 -5.11 10.94
N GLU A 26 -15.87 -6.27 10.57
CA GLU A 26 -14.57 -6.73 11.07
C GLU A 26 -13.45 -5.89 10.48
N SER A 27 -12.71 -5.21 11.37
CA SER A 27 -11.57 -4.41 10.93
C SER A 27 -10.40 -5.31 10.51
N THR A 28 -9.56 -4.86 9.59
CA THR A 28 -8.30 -5.55 9.22
C THR A 28 -7.46 -5.92 10.45
N LEU A 29 -7.50 -5.09 11.49
CA LEU A 29 -6.78 -5.38 12.74
C LEU A 29 -7.36 -6.59 13.48
N ASP A 30 -8.66 -6.79 13.46
CA ASP A 30 -9.30 -7.94 14.12
C ASP A 30 -8.98 -9.22 13.36
N GLU A 31 -9.03 -9.21 12.02
CA GLU A 31 -8.59 -10.32 11.19
C GLU A 31 -7.12 -10.69 11.43
N VAL A 32 -6.23 -9.68 11.53
CA VAL A 32 -4.81 -9.88 11.83
C VAL A 32 -4.61 -10.53 13.19
N LYS A 33 -5.34 -10.07 14.22
CA LYS A 33 -5.28 -10.64 15.57
C LYS A 33 -5.81 -12.07 15.62
N GLU A 34 -6.92 -12.35 14.94
CA GLU A 34 -7.50 -13.68 14.88
C GLU A 34 -6.57 -14.67 14.18
N ARG A 35 -5.95 -14.26 13.07
CA ARG A 35 -4.97 -15.05 12.33
C ARG A 35 -3.69 -15.30 13.12
N GLY A 36 -3.30 -14.38 14.01
CA GLY A 36 -2.16 -14.51 14.89
C GLY A 36 -0.81 -14.09 14.29
N PHE A 37 -0.79 -13.50 13.11
CA PHE A 37 0.39 -12.92 12.46
C PHE A 37 0.02 -11.83 11.46
N LEU A 38 0.97 -10.94 11.17
CA LEU A 38 0.87 -9.86 10.20
C LEU A 38 1.39 -10.32 8.84
N LYS A 39 0.66 -10.06 7.75
CA LYS A 39 1.16 -10.17 6.38
C LYS A 39 1.71 -8.83 5.93
N CYS A 40 3.02 -8.73 5.73
CA CYS A 40 3.69 -7.49 5.36
C CYS A 40 4.25 -7.55 3.94
N GLY A 41 3.80 -6.63 3.08
CA GLY A 41 4.32 -6.46 1.72
C GLY A 41 5.59 -5.61 1.73
N ILE A 42 6.66 -6.13 1.14
CA ILE A 42 7.97 -5.49 1.04
C ILE A 42 8.46 -5.44 -0.40
N SER A 43 9.52 -4.68 -0.68
CA SER A 43 10.12 -4.60 -2.01
C SER A 43 10.83 -5.91 -2.41
N THR A 44 10.95 -6.18 -3.69
CA THR A 44 11.68 -7.34 -4.26
C THR A 44 13.20 -7.24 -4.18
N GLY A 45 13.73 -6.27 -3.46
CA GLY A 45 15.16 -6.04 -3.27
C GLY A 45 15.51 -4.57 -3.46
N ALA A 46 15.51 -3.83 -2.38
CA ALA A 46 15.98 -2.46 -2.30
C ALA A 46 17.09 -2.42 -1.23
N THR A 47 18.32 -2.26 -1.66
CA THR A 47 19.50 -2.31 -0.79
C THR A 47 19.37 -1.36 0.39
N GLY A 48 19.54 -1.88 1.61
CA GLY A 48 19.37 -1.18 2.87
C GLY A 48 17.93 -1.01 3.34
N PHE A 49 16.92 -1.25 2.49
CA PHE A 49 15.49 -1.12 2.82
C PHE A 49 14.79 -2.47 2.96
N SER A 50 15.02 -3.37 2.01
CA SER A 50 14.38 -4.68 1.95
C SER A 50 15.32 -5.63 1.22
N GLU A 51 16.04 -6.45 1.94
CA GLU A 51 17.00 -7.43 1.42
C GLU A 51 16.69 -8.81 2.01
N GLN A 52 16.89 -9.82 1.17
CA GLN A 52 16.84 -11.20 1.64
C GLN A 52 18.24 -11.74 1.82
N ALA A 53 18.54 -12.25 3.00
CA ALA A 53 19.80 -12.92 3.31
C ALA A 53 19.85 -14.33 2.73
N ASP A 54 21.03 -14.95 2.70
CA ASP A 54 21.25 -16.31 2.17
C ASP A 54 20.48 -17.38 2.95
N ASP A 55 20.15 -17.14 4.20
CA ASP A 55 19.35 -18.02 5.05
C ASP A 55 17.83 -17.85 4.85
N GLY A 56 17.44 -16.96 3.93
CA GLY A 56 16.04 -16.66 3.61
C GLY A 56 15.37 -15.60 4.51
N SER A 57 16.05 -15.12 5.54
CA SER A 57 15.55 -14.03 6.39
C SER A 57 15.53 -12.70 5.65
N PHE A 58 14.62 -11.80 6.06
CA PHE A 58 14.53 -10.45 5.51
C PHE A 58 15.06 -9.44 6.52
N GLY A 59 15.69 -8.37 6.02
CA GLY A 59 16.21 -7.26 6.81
C GLY A 59 16.23 -5.96 6.04
N GLY A 60 16.39 -4.86 6.76
CA GLY A 60 16.46 -3.51 6.23
C GLY A 60 15.40 -2.58 6.80
N PHE A 61 15.52 -1.31 6.46
CA PHE A 61 14.71 -0.24 7.04
C PHE A 61 13.19 -0.46 6.91
N ASP A 62 12.70 -0.88 5.75
CA ASP A 62 11.26 -1.14 5.53
C ASP A 62 10.81 -2.40 6.30
N VAL A 63 11.67 -3.42 6.38
CA VAL A 63 11.42 -4.67 7.11
C VAL A 63 11.31 -4.43 8.61
N ASP A 64 12.10 -3.51 9.16
CA ASP A 64 12.06 -3.16 10.59
C ASP A 64 10.70 -2.55 10.98
N PHE A 65 10.02 -1.83 10.09
CA PHE A 65 8.65 -1.35 10.33
C PHE A 65 7.63 -2.49 10.37
N CYS A 66 7.79 -3.53 9.54
CA CYS A 66 6.94 -4.72 9.63
C CYS A 66 7.08 -5.40 11.00
N TYR A 67 8.31 -5.56 11.49
CA TYR A 67 8.58 -6.09 12.82
C TYR A 67 8.00 -5.20 13.93
N ALA A 68 8.10 -3.88 13.78
CA ALA A 68 7.54 -2.93 14.75
C ALA A 68 6.01 -3.04 14.85
N VAL A 69 5.31 -3.17 13.71
CA VAL A 69 3.85 -3.38 13.71
C VAL A 69 3.48 -4.72 14.33
N ALA A 70 4.18 -5.80 13.98
CA ALA A 70 3.94 -7.11 14.58
C ALA A 70 4.16 -7.07 16.10
N ALA A 71 5.22 -6.43 16.57
CA ALA A 71 5.48 -6.24 17.99
C ALA A 71 4.38 -5.42 18.69
N ALA A 72 3.86 -4.38 18.03
CA ALA A 72 2.79 -3.55 18.58
C ALA A 72 1.46 -4.30 18.69
N VAL A 73 1.14 -5.17 17.72
CA VAL A 73 -0.12 -5.92 17.69
C VAL A 73 -0.08 -7.15 18.61
N PHE A 74 1.04 -7.87 18.62
CA PHE A 74 1.14 -9.18 19.28
C PHE A 74 2.07 -9.20 20.51
N GLY A 75 2.84 -8.14 20.77
CA GLY A 75 3.93 -8.17 21.75
C GLY A 75 5.11 -9.03 21.29
N ASP A 76 5.13 -9.48 20.04
CA ASP A 76 6.12 -10.40 19.47
C ASP A 76 6.41 -9.97 18.01
N TYR A 77 7.60 -9.47 17.76
CA TYR A 77 8.04 -9.03 16.44
C TYR A 77 8.12 -10.17 15.41
N SER A 78 8.28 -11.42 15.87
CA SER A 78 8.39 -12.57 14.97
C SER A 78 7.06 -12.99 14.32
N LYS A 79 5.95 -12.42 14.76
CA LYS A 79 4.60 -12.66 14.23
C LYS A 79 4.33 -11.90 12.93
N VAL A 80 5.19 -12.12 11.93
CA VAL A 80 5.08 -11.48 10.61
C VAL A 80 5.46 -12.46 9.50
N GLU A 81 4.67 -12.45 8.43
CA GLU A 81 4.98 -13.09 7.16
C GLU A 81 5.25 -12.03 6.11
N PHE A 82 6.34 -12.20 5.37
CA PHE A 82 6.75 -11.26 4.34
C PHE A 82 6.31 -11.72 2.96
N LYS A 83 5.80 -10.77 2.18
CA LYS A 83 5.54 -10.96 0.76
C LYS A 83 6.30 -9.93 -0.06
N GLN A 84 7.20 -10.42 -0.91
CA GLN A 84 7.91 -9.56 -1.87
C GLN A 84 6.96 -9.19 -3.01
N LEU A 85 6.84 -7.90 -3.28
CA LEU A 85 5.95 -7.35 -4.30
C LEU A 85 6.72 -6.39 -5.22
N THR A 86 6.41 -6.45 -6.50
CA THR A 86 6.87 -5.45 -7.47
C THR A 86 6.14 -4.11 -7.27
N SER A 87 6.61 -3.07 -7.94
CA SER A 87 5.93 -1.77 -7.91
C SER A 87 4.54 -1.80 -8.55
N ALA A 88 4.32 -2.67 -9.52
CA ALA A 88 3.03 -2.83 -10.20
C ALA A 88 2.00 -3.60 -9.35
N GLU A 89 2.45 -4.61 -8.58
CA GLU A 89 1.56 -5.51 -7.84
C GLU A 89 1.12 -5.00 -6.47
N ARG A 90 1.90 -4.10 -5.86
CA ARG A 90 1.75 -3.74 -4.45
C ARG A 90 0.33 -3.31 -4.04
N PHE A 91 -0.33 -2.48 -4.84
CA PHE A 91 -1.67 -1.97 -4.49
C PHE A 91 -2.77 -3.01 -4.74
N THR A 92 -2.65 -3.81 -5.79
CA THR A 92 -3.60 -4.90 -6.05
C THR A 92 -3.50 -5.99 -4.99
N SER A 93 -2.29 -6.32 -4.53
CA SER A 93 -2.09 -7.28 -3.44
C SER A 93 -2.64 -6.77 -2.10
N LEU A 94 -2.51 -5.46 -1.82
CA LEU A 94 -3.11 -4.86 -0.62
C LEU A 94 -4.64 -4.88 -0.70
N ALA A 95 -5.21 -4.43 -1.80
CA ALA A 95 -6.66 -4.41 -2.02
C ALA A 95 -7.29 -5.81 -2.01
N ALA A 96 -6.54 -6.85 -2.40
CA ALA A 96 -6.98 -8.24 -2.36
C ALA A 96 -6.80 -8.92 -0.99
N GLY A 97 -6.28 -8.24 0.03
CA GLY A 97 -5.99 -8.82 1.35
C GLY A 97 -4.86 -9.86 1.35
N GLU A 98 -4.05 -9.89 0.29
CA GLU A 98 -2.87 -10.76 0.23
C GLU A 98 -1.78 -10.29 1.19
N VAL A 99 -1.77 -8.99 1.51
CA VAL A 99 -0.99 -8.36 2.57
C VAL A 99 -1.88 -7.39 3.34
N ASP A 100 -1.59 -7.18 4.62
CA ASP A 100 -2.35 -6.27 5.50
C ASP A 100 -1.74 -4.87 5.48
N VAL A 101 -0.43 -4.79 5.32
CA VAL A 101 0.33 -3.54 5.28
C VAL A 101 1.42 -3.60 4.22
N LEU A 102 1.81 -2.43 3.74
CA LEU A 102 2.93 -2.27 2.81
C LEU A 102 3.99 -1.36 3.43
N PHE A 103 5.17 -1.89 3.66
CA PHE A 103 6.37 -1.10 3.97
C PHE A 103 7.38 -1.25 2.83
N ARG A 104 7.41 -0.24 1.98
CA ARG A 104 8.28 -0.19 0.82
C ARG A 104 8.33 1.22 0.24
N ASN A 105 9.19 1.46 -0.75
CA ASN A 105 9.34 2.72 -1.49
C ASN A 105 8.04 3.13 -2.23
N THR A 106 7.03 3.51 -1.46
CA THR A 106 5.69 3.89 -1.97
C THR A 106 5.43 5.36 -1.65
N THR A 107 5.41 6.19 -2.67
CA THR A 107 5.14 7.62 -2.51
C THR A 107 3.69 7.85 -2.13
N TRP A 108 3.44 8.60 -1.06
CA TRP A 108 2.12 9.09 -0.72
C TRP A 108 1.71 10.17 -1.72
N THR A 109 0.62 9.95 -2.42
CA THR A 109 0.01 10.92 -3.34
C THR A 109 -1.48 10.97 -3.09
N GLN A 110 -2.10 12.13 -3.38
CA GLN A 110 -3.53 12.29 -3.22
C GLN A 110 -4.33 11.22 -3.99
N SER A 111 -3.96 10.94 -5.24
CA SER A 111 -4.68 9.93 -6.04
C SER A 111 -4.58 8.53 -5.45
N ARG A 112 -3.44 8.14 -4.88
CA ARG A 112 -3.29 6.84 -4.23
C ARG A 112 -4.09 6.72 -2.94
N ASP A 113 -4.18 7.81 -2.20
CA ASP A 113 -4.93 7.89 -0.95
C ASP A 113 -6.44 7.89 -1.18
N THR A 114 -6.91 8.67 -2.17
CA THR A 114 -8.35 8.87 -2.40
C THR A 114 -8.98 7.91 -3.41
N GLU A 115 -8.24 7.46 -4.44
CA GLU A 115 -8.79 6.68 -5.55
C GLU A 115 -8.61 5.17 -5.38
N LEU A 116 -7.57 4.75 -4.65
CA LEU A 116 -7.26 3.32 -4.47
C LEU A 116 -7.87 2.72 -3.21
N GLY A 117 -8.53 3.53 -2.37
CA GLY A 117 -9.13 3.07 -1.12
C GLY A 117 -8.12 2.54 -0.10
N ASN A 118 -6.88 3.05 -0.16
CA ASN A 118 -5.82 2.69 0.77
C ASN A 118 -5.54 3.85 1.72
N ASP A 119 -5.35 3.56 2.99
CA ASP A 119 -4.91 4.53 3.98
C ASP A 119 -3.38 4.59 4.03
N PHE A 120 -2.83 5.80 4.08
CA PHE A 120 -1.41 6.01 4.27
C PHE A 120 -1.11 6.36 5.74
N GLY A 121 -0.17 5.63 6.33
CA GLY A 121 0.43 6.01 7.60
C GLY A 121 1.42 7.16 7.46
N PRO A 122 2.12 7.54 8.55
CA PRO A 122 3.15 8.58 8.51
C PRO A 122 4.26 8.25 7.52
N THR A 123 4.83 9.30 6.90
CA THR A 123 5.99 9.15 6.03
C THR A 123 7.20 8.64 6.83
N THR A 124 7.73 7.51 6.43
CA THR A 124 8.88 6.87 7.09
C THR A 124 10.22 7.34 6.55
N TYR A 125 10.27 7.75 5.27
CA TYR A 125 11.49 8.18 4.60
C TYR A 125 11.19 9.26 3.56
N PHE A 126 12.08 10.25 3.42
CA PHE A 126 12.03 11.27 2.39
C PHE A 126 13.13 11.05 1.37
N ASP A 127 12.77 10.99 0.10
CA ASP A 127 13.70 10.92 -1.02
C ASP A 127 13.29 11.86 -2.15
N GLY A 128 14.00 11.80 -3.27
CA GLY A 128 13.70 12.56 -4.46
C GLY A 128 14.03 11.78 -5.73
N GLN A 129 13.34 12.13 -6.81
CA GLN A 129 13.60 11.56 -8.13
C GLN A 129 14.75 12.29 -8.81
N GLN A 130 15.70 11.53 -9.37
CA GLN A 130 16.80 12.03 -10.18
C GLN A 130 16.97 11.18 -11.45
N LEU A 131 17.62 11.76 -12.46
CA LEU A 131 18.03 11.05 -13.66
C LEU A 131 19.45 10.52 -13.47
N LEU A 132 19.63 9.24 -13.72
CA LEU A 132 20.95 8.62 -13.82
C LEU A 132 21.24 8.35 -15.29
N GLY A 133 22.25 9.01 -15.83
CA GLY A 133 22.69 8.85 -17.23
C GLY A 133 24.13 8.36 -17.32
N ARG A 134 24.44 7.73 -18.44
CA ARG A 134 25.84 7.43 -18.78
C ARG A 134 26.54 8.74 -19.15
N LYS A 135 27.80 8.90 -18.77
CA LYS A 135 28.60 10.08 -19.17
C LYS A 135 28.63 10.29 -20.68
N ALA A 136 28.58 9.21 -21.47
CA ALA A 136 28.57 9.27 -22.93
C ALA A 136 27.26 9.88 -23.51
N ASP A 137 26.17 9.89 -22.75
CA ASP A 137 24.90 10.46 -23.20
C ASP A 137 24.83 11.99 -22.96
N GLY A 138 25.89 12.59 -22.40
CA GLY A 138 26.01 14.02 -22.17
C GLY A 138 25.16 14.54 -21.00
N ILE A 139 24.53 13.67 -20.23
CA ILE A 139 23.74 14.04 -19.04
C ILE A 139 24.67 14.49 -17.92
N THR A 140 24.42 15.67 -17.39
CA THR A 140 25.20 16.34 -16.33
C THR A 140 24.27 16.86 -15.23
N GLU A 141 24.83 17.36 -14.16
CA GLU A 141 24.06 17.97 -13.05
C GLU A 141 23.25 19.21 -13.50
N SER A 142 23.62 19.83 -14.61
CA SER A 142 22.89 20.97 -15.18
C SER A 142 21.87 20.58 -16.25
N SER A 143 21.77 19.30 -16.57
CA SER A 143 20.81 18.82 -17.56
C SER A 143 19.37 18.97 -17.06
N THR A 144 18.50 19.34 -17.99
CA THR A 144 17.06 19.50 -17.78
C THR A 144 16.29 18.37 -18.47
N LEU A 145 14.97 18.33 -18.28
CA LEU A 145 14.13 17.36 -19.00
C LEU A 145 14.10 17.58 -20.50
N ALA A 146 14.41 18.78 -21.01
CA ALA A 146 14.53 19.01 -22.45
C ALA A 146 15.76 18.32 -23.05
N ASP A 147 16.81 18.11 -22.26
CA ASP A 147 18.07 17.50 -22.73
C ASP A 147 17.99 15.98 -22.90
N ILE A 148 16.87 15.37 -22.48
CA ILE A 148 16.61 13.93 -22.67
C ILE A 148 15.78 13.62 -23.92
N ASP A 149 15.56 14.59 -24.80
CA ASP A 149 14.82 14.39 -26.06
C ASP A 149 15.47 13.30 -26.91
N GLY A 150 14.65 12.37 -27.40
CA GLY A 150 15.09 11.22 -28.20
C GLY A 150 15.78 10.10 -27.40
N LEU A 151 15.92 10.22 -26.07
CA LEU A 151 16.58 9.20 -25.27
C LEU A 151 15.62 8.08 -24.83
N ARG A 152 16.20 6.90 -24.57
CA ARG A 152 15.52 5.79 -23.89
C ARG A 152 15.67 5.97 -22.38
N VAL A 153 14.55 6.07 -21.70
CA VAL A 153 14.50 6.24 -20.24
C VAL A 153 13.86 5.02 -19.59
N CYS A 154 14.59 4.40 -18.67
CA CYS A 154 14.10 3.22 -17.95
C CYS A 154 13.54 3.60 -16.58
N THR A 155 12.42 3.01 -16.21
CA THR A 155 11.82 3.13 -14.86
C THR A 155 11.02 1.87 -14.55
N ASN A 156 10.44 1.79 -13.35
CA ASN A 156 9.54 0.71 -13.00
C ASN A 156 8.08 1.12 -13.27
N ALA A 157 7.29 0.20 -13.85
CA ALA A 157 5.88 0.41 -14.09
C ALA A 157 5.10 0.68 -12.79
N GLY A 158 4.04 1.49 -12.87
CA GLY A 158 3.15 1.81 -11.74
C GLY A 158 3.78 2.73 -10.68
N THR A 159 4.85 3.46 -11.03
CA THR A 159 5.55 4.37 -10.12
C THR A 159 5.21 5.84 -10.37
N THR A 160 5.41 6.67 -9.34
CA THR A 160 5.40 8.14 -9.52
C THR A 160 6.55 8.59 -10.40
N THR A 161 7.66 7.83 -10.42
CA THR A 161 8.82 8.09 -11.27
C THR A 161 8.44 7.99 -12.75
N GLU A 162 7.71 6.94 -13.13
CA GLU A 162 7.18 6.77 -14.48
C GLU A 162 6.27 7.94 -14.89
N LYS A 163 5.30 8.26 -14.03
CA LYS A 163 4.38 9.37 -14.26
C LYS A 163 5.11 10.69 -14.41
N ASN A 164 5.98 11.03 -13.46
CA ASN A 164 6.67 12.31 -13.43
C ASN A 164 7.61 12.49 -14.63
N ILE A 165 8.33 11.44 -15.05
CA ILE A 165 9.24 11.56 -16.19
C ILE A 165 8.46 11.70 -17.51
N THR A 166 7.35 11.00 -17.65
CA THR A 166 6.49 11.08 -18.85
C THR A 166 5.86 12.47 -18.97
N GLU A 167 5.22 12.94 -17.91
CA GLU A 167 4.56 14.24 -17.89
C GLU A 167 5.57 15.38 -18.00
N GLY A 168 6.68 15.29 -17.25
CA GLY A 168 7.72 16.32 -17.24
C GLY A 168 8.46 16.44 -18.58
N ALA A 169 8.78 15.34 -19.24
CA ALA A 169 9.37 15.35 -20.57
C ALA A 169 8.43 16.02 -21.57
N GLY A 170 7.14 15.65 -21.57
CA GLY A 170 6.13 16.28 -22.42
C GLY A 170 6.00 17.79 -22.18
N LEU A 171 5.99 18.24 -20.92
CA LEU A 171 5.95 19.66 -20.58
C LEU A 171 7.22 20.42 -21.02
N ALA A 172 8.37 19.75 -21.04
CA ALA A 172 9.65 20.29 -21.52
C ALA A 172 9.79 20.24 -23.06
N GLY A 173 8.79 19.68 -23.77
CA GLY A 173 8.83 19.50 -25.22
C GLY A 173 9.72 18.37 -25.69
N ALA A 174 10.14 17.47 -24.79
CA ALA A 174 10.96 16.32 -25.09
C ALA A 174 10.11 15.07 -25.38
N THR A 175 10.51 14.26 -26.35
CA THR A 175 9.96 12.96 -26.68
C THR A 175 10.91 11.88 -26.22
N ILE A 176 10.48 11.00 -25.33
CA ILE A 176 11.31 9.90 -24.80
C ILE A 176 10.75 8.53 -25.20
N GLU A 177 11.63 7.53 -25.35
CA GLU A 177 11.24 6.13 -25.41
C GLU A 177 11.25 5.57 -23.96
N LEU A 178 10.06 5.42 -23.36
CA LEU A 178 9.95 4.88 -22.01
C LEU A 178 10.06 3.36 -22.04
N VAL A 179 10.88 2.80 -21.15
CA VAL A 179 11.08 1.37 -20.94
C VAL A 179 10.75 1.05 -19.47
N THR A 180 9.76 0.20 -19.22
CA THR A 180 9.32 -0.22 -17.90
C THR A 180 9.51 -1.70 -17.66
#